data_51e603a76ec6e209267ded4e7700582d
#
_entry.id   51e603a76ec6e209267ded4e7700582d
#
_cell.length_a   1.000
_cell.length_b   1.000
_cell.length_c   1.000
_cell.angle_alpha   90.00
_cell.angle_beta   90.00
_cell.angle_gamma   90.00
#
_symmetry.space_group_name_H-M   'P 1'
#
loop_
_entity.id
_entity.type
_entity.pdbx_description
1 polymer ?
#
loop_
_entity_poly.entity_id
_entity_poly.type
_entity_poly.pdbx_seq_one_letter_code
_entity_poly.pdbx_strand_id
1 'polypeptide(L)'
;MVVTVSQATEQTPTEAMFSADEASQGLGIELVEHGEGTALVRMTVTPAMVNGHRIAHGGFLFLLADTAFACACNSHGPVTVAAGADIVFVAPAREGDVLVARAEERVRYGRSGIYDVSVRRGDEVVAEFRGRSRSVRDDGRDRSARDDPGSRDARQDTARETPGTTKESR
;
A
#
# COMPACT_ATOMS: atom_id res chain seq x y z
N MET A 1 -6.30 41.36 -25.55
CA MET A 1 -5.87 40.82 -24.23
C MET A 1 -6.50 39.47 -24.09
N VAL A 2 -5.74 38.42 -24.44
CA VAL A 2 -6.20 37.02 -24.37
C VAL A 2 -5.85 36.49 -22.99
N VAL A 3 -6.85 36.26 -22.16
CA VAL A 3 -6.68 35.61 -20.84
C VAL A 3 -6.61 34.12 -21.09
N THR A 4 -5.40 33.55 -21.05
CA THR A 4 -5.20 32.12 -21.05
C THR A 4 -5.54 31.60 -19.64
N VAL A 5 -6.73 31.05 -19.51
CA VAL A 5 -7.10 30.30 -18.28
C VAL A 5 -6.34 28.98 -18.33
N SER A 6 -5.28 28.88 -17.55
CA SER A 6 -4.64 27.59 -17.26
C SER A 6 -5.63 26.75 -16.48
N GLN A 7 -6.25 25.76 -17.13
CA GLN A 7 -7.02 24.74 -16.43
C GLN A 7 -6.01 23.90 -15.63
N ALA A 8 -6.03 24.01 -14.31
CA ALA A 8 -5.37 23.04 -13.44
C ALA A 8 -6.02 21.68 -13.76
N THR A 9 -5.24 20.77 -14.33
CA THR A 9 -5.69 19.41 -14.61
C THR A 9 -5.99 18.75 -13.26
N GLU A 10 -7.25 18.41 -13.04
CA GLU A 10 -7.67 17.73 -11.81
C GLU A 10 -6.96 16.37 -11.74
N GLN A 11 -6.31 16.08 -10.59
CA GLN A 11 -5.59 14.83 -10.41
C GLN A 11 -6.55 13.65 -10.48
N THR A 12 -6.16 12.58 -11.15
CA THR A 12 -6.90 11.33 -11.15
C THR A 12 -6.84 10.67 -9.78
N PRO A 13 -7.76 9.75 -9.44
CA PRO A 13 -7.72 9.03 -8.17
C PRO A 13 -6.39 8.30 -7.95
N THR A 14 -5.81 7.71 -8.99
CA THR A 14 -4.49 7.07 -8.95
C THR A 14 -3.38 8.05 -8.60
N GLU A 15 -3.33 9.22 -9.28
CA GLU A 15 -2.32 10.25 -9.02
C GLU A 15 -2.44 10.80 -7.60
N ALA A 16 -3.67 11.06 -7.13
CA ALA A 16 -3.93 11.55 -5.78
C ALA A 16 -3.46 10.53 -4.72
N MET A 17 -3.75 9.24 -4.92
CA MET A 17 -3.30 8.17 -4.03
C MET A 17 -1.78 8.05 -4.04
N PHE A 18 -1.15 7.98 -5.22
CA PHE A 18 0.30 7.81 -5.34
C PHE A 18 1.07 9.03 -4.80
N SER A 19 0.56 10.26 -4.98
CA SER A 19 1.20 11.47 -4.45
C SER A 19 1.24 11.52 -2.92
N ALA A 20 0.35 10.78 -2.24
CA ALA A 20 0.32 10.65 -0.79
C ALA A 20 1.07 9.39 -0.28
N ASP A 21 1.62 8.56 -1.16
CA ASP A 21 2.34 7.32 -0.81
C ASP A 21 3.83 7.60 -0.55
N GLU A 22 4.13 8.05 0.68
CA GLU A 22 5.51 8.33 1.11
C GLU A 22 6.41 7.07 1.09
N ALA A 23 5.84 5.87 1.30
CA ALA A 23 6.60 4.63 1.32
C ALA A 23 7.16 4.30 -0.07
N SER A 24 6.34 4.36 -1.09
CA SER A 24 6.75 4.14 -2.47
C SER A 24 7.70 5.22 -2.97
N GLN A 25 7.41 6.49 -2.69
CA GLN A 25 8.27 7.61 -3.09
C GLN A 25 9.64 7.56 -2.39
N GLY A 26 9.69 7.20 -1.10
CA GLY A 26 10.91 7.06 -0.33
C GLY A 26 11.88 5.98 -0.88
N LEU A 27 11.35 5.03 -1.66
CA LEU A 27 12.14 4.01 -2.36
C LEU A 27 12.48 4.40 -3.81
N GLY A 28 12.10 5.61 -4.24
CA GLY A 28 12.31 6.07 -5.62
C GLY A 28 11.44 5.34 -6.63
N ILE A 29 10.27 4.85 -6.22
CA ILE A 29 9.27 4.31 -7.16
C ILE A 29 8.62 5.49 -7.89
N GLU A 30 8.50 5.37 -9.20
CA GLU A 30 7.90 6.35 -10.08
C GLU A 30 6.66 5.78 -10.76
N LEU A 31 5.56 6.51 -10.75
CA LEU A 31 4.38 6.21 -11.56
C LEU A 31 4.65 6.67 -13.00
N VAL A 32 4.74 5.73 -13.94
CA VAL A 32 5.09 6.00 -15.34
C VAL A 32 3.84 6.16 -16.20
N GLU A 33 2.89 5.23 -16.05
CA GLU A 33 1.63 5.21 -16.78
C GLU A 33 0.53 4.70 -15.87
N HIS A 34 -0.69 5.17 -16.08
CA HIS A 34 -1.88 4.61 -15.43
C HIS A 34 -3.11 4.78 -16.32
N GLY A 35 -4.09 3.94 -16.09
CA GLY A 35 -5.39 3.96 -16.75
C GLY A 35 -6.41 3.19 -15.92
N GLU A 36 -7.63 3.08 -16.42
CA GLU A 36 -8.65 2.31 -15.72
C GLU A 36 -8.23 0.84 -15.59
N GLY A 37 -8.09 0.35 -14.35
CA GLY A 37 -7.64 -1.00 -14.05
C GLY A 37 -6.17 -1.31 -14.40
N THR A 38 -5.37 -0.32 -14.77
CA THR A 38 -3.97 -0.54 -15.19
C THR A 38 -3.03 0.47 -14.57
N ALA A 39 -1.78 0.04 -14.32
CA ALA A 39 -0.70 0.94 -13.92
C ALA A 39 0.67 0.36 -14.32
N LEU A 40 1.61 1.26 -14.56
CA LEU A 40 3.02 0.97 -14.77
C LEU A 40 3.83 1.81 -13.79
N VAL A 41 4.63 1.16 -12.96
CA VAL A 41 5.57 1.83 -12.06
C VAL A 41 6.98 1.33 -12.30
N ARG A 42 7.97 2.13 -11.92
CA ARG A 42 9.40 1.83 -12.11
C ARG A 42 10.17 2.07 -10.82
N MET A 43 11.21 1.24 -10.58
CA MET A 43 12.13 1.38 -9.46
C MET A 43 13.54 0.96 -9.89
N THR A 44 14.57 1.67 -9.42
CA THR A 44 15.96 1.22 -9.54
C THR A 44 16.39 0.53 -8.25
N VAL A 45 16.98 -0.67 -8.34
CA VAL A 45 17.50 -1.39 -7.18
C VAL A 45 18.73 -0.68 -6.64
N THR A 46 18.65 -0.17 -5.41
CA THR A 46 19.74 0.51 -4.72
C THR A 46 20.56 -0.47 -3.87
N PRO A 47 21.78 -0.11 -3.43
CA PRO A 47 22.58 -0.93 -2.50
C PRO A 47 21.85 -1.29 -1.20
N ALA A 48 20.97 -0.40 -0.70
CA ALA A 48 20.18 -0.62 0.51
C ALA A 48 19.09 -1.69 0.34
N MET A 49 18.76 -2.05 -0.90
CA MET A 49 17.76 -3.06 -1.23
C MET A 49 18.35 -4.47 -1.42
N VAL A 50 19.68 -4.61 -1.35
CA VAL A 50 20.38 -5.87 -1.62
C VAL A 50 20.52 -6.70 -0.33
N ASN A 51 20.19 -7.97 -0.42
CA ASN A 51 20.31 -8.92 0.69
C ASN A 51 21.73 -9.55 0.78
N GLY A 52 21.95 -10.44 1.76
CA GLY A 52 23.22 -11.12 1.97
C GLY A 52 23.71 -12.00 0.81
N HIS A 53 22.86 -12.31 -0.16
CA HIS A 53 23.19 -13.04 -1.38
C HIS A 53 23.54 -12.10 -2.55
N ARG A 54 23.62 -10.78 -2.30
CA ARG A 54 23.89 -9.75 -3.30
C ARG A 54 22.83 -9.69 -4.43
N ILE A 55 21.59 -9.99 -4.08
CA ILE A 55 20.40 -9.83 -4.93
C ILE A 55 19.37 -8.98 -4.23
N ALA A 56 18.48 -8.32 -4.98
CA ALA A 56 17.40 -7.53 -4.44
C ALA A 56 16.56 -8.38 -3.47
N HIS A 57 16.32 -7.85 -2.28
CA HIS A 57 15.50 -8.53 -1.28
C HIS A 57 14.05 -8.61 -1.79
N GLY A 58 13.43 -9.78 -1.70
CA GLY A 58 12.08 -10.04 -2.21
C GLY A 58 11.02 -9.09 -1.66
N GLY A 59 11.22 -8.52 -0.47
CA GLY A 59 10.32 -7.51 0.10
C GLY A 59 10.22 -6.24 -0.75
N PHE A 60 11.32 -5.80 -1.39
CA PHE A 60 11.29 -4.63 -2.28
C PHE A 60 10.62 -4.94 -3.62
N LEU A 61 10.79 -6.16 -4.13
CA LEU A 61 10.08 -6.62 -5.33
C LEU A 61 8.57 -6.73 -5.06
N PHE A 62 8.21 -7.24 -3.87
CA PHE A 62 6.82 -7.30 -3.43
C PHE A 62 6.22 -5.90 -3.36
N LEU A 63 6.91 -4.94 -2.71
CA LEU A 63 6.44 -3.56 -2.56
C LEU A 63 6.27 -2.89 -3.93
N LEU A 64 7.21 -3.06 -4.87
CA LEU A 64 7.09 -2.54 -6.23
C LEU A 64 5.83 -3.09 -6.94
N ALA A 65 5.59 -4.40 -6.82
CA ALA A 65 4.41 -5.04 -7.41
C ALA A 65 3.12 -4.56 -6.72
N ASP A 66 3.12 -4.44 -5.40
CA ASP A 66 1.98 -3.98 -4.61
C ASP A 66 1.64 -2.50 -4.92
N THR A 67 2.65 -1.66 -5.13
CA THR A 67 2.46 -0.27 -5.56
C THR A 67 1.78 -0.20 -6.94
N ALA A 68 2.22 -0.99 -7.91
CA ALA A 68 1.55 -1.08 -9.21
C ALA A 68 0.09 -1.54 -9.07
N PHE A 69 -0.14 -2.57 -8.28
CA PHE A 69 -1.46 -3.09 -7.96
C PHE A 69 -2.34 -2.03 -7.28
N ALA A 70 -1.80 -1.30 -6.28
CA ALA A 70 -2.52 -0.24 -5.58
C ALA A 70 -2.93 0.89 -6.55
N CYS A 71 -2.03 1.31 -7.44
CA CYS A 71 -2.33 2.29 -8.48
C CYS A 71 -3.46 1.82 -9.40
N ALA A 72 -3.40 0.58 -9.87
CA ALA A 72 -4.42 0.01 -10.75
C ALA A 72 -5.78 -0.13 -10.07
N CYS A 73 -5.84 -0.64 -8.83
CA CYS A 73 -7.11 -0.87 -8.16
C CYS A 73 -7.80 0.41 -7.63
N ASN A 74 -7.05 1.51 -7.45
CA ASN A 74 -7.60 2.81 -7.06
C ASN A 74 -8.00 3.69 -8.26
N SER A 75 -7.75 3.27 -9.50
CA SER A 75 -8.11 4.03 -10.71
C SER A 75 -9.62 4.27 -10.87
N HIS A 76 -10.43 3.46 -10.23
CA HIS A 76 -11.90 3.53 -10.30
C HIS A 76 -12.54 4.54 -9.33
N GLY A 77 -11.75 5.24 -8.52
CA GLY A 77 -12.20 6.30 -7.61
C GLY A 77 -12.41 5.88 -6.15
N PRO A 78 -13.22 4.85 -5.82
CA PRO A 78 -13.38 4.45 -4.42
C PRO A 78 -12.07 3.95 -3.81
N VAL A 79 -11.77 4.38 -2.57
CA VAL A 79 -10.60 3.90 -1.83
C VAL A 79 -10.59 2.38 -1.76
N THR A 80 -9.54 1.78 -2.28
CA THR A 80 -9.42 0.34 -2.44
C THR A 80 -8.09 -0.12 -1.86
N VAL A 81 -8.12 -1.18 -1.06
CA VAL A 81 -6.95 -1.72 -0.36
C VAL A 81 -6.71 -3.18 -0.73
N ALA A 82 -5.50 -3.66 -0.48
CA ALA A 82 -5.17 -5.08 -0.60
C ALA A 82 -5.99 -5.90 0.42
N ALA A 83 -6.61 -6.99 -0.05
CA ALA A 83 -7.24 -8.01 0.77
C ALA A 83 -6.37 -9.28 0.88
N GLY A 84 -5.36 -9.38 0.03
CA GLY A 84 -4.39 -10.47 0.01
C GLY A 84 -3.60 -10.44 -1.28
N ALA A 85 -2.42 -11.07 -1.27
CA ALA A 85 -1.58 -11.18 -2.45
C ALA A 85 -0.73 -12.46 -2.40
N ASP A 86 -0.29 -12.88 -3.57
CA ASP A 86 0.68 -13.94 -3.78
C ASP A 86 1.77 -13.45 -4.74
N ILE A 87 3.02 -13.82 -4.52
CA ILE A 87 4.14 -13.50 -5.40
C ILE A 87 5.00 -14.73 -5.66
N VAL A 88 5.48 -14.86 -6.89
CA VAL A 88 6.48 -15.85 -7.30
C VAL A 88 7.70 -15.10 -7.80
N PHE A 89 8.86 -15.33 -7.20
CA PHE A 89 10.14 -14.80 -7.66
C PHE A 89 10.73 -15.74 -8.72
N VAL A 90 10.86 -15.23 -9.94
CA VAL A 90 11.24 -16.02 -11.12
C VAL A 90 12.75 -15.92 -11.38
N ALA A 91 13.30 -14.70 -11.28
CA ALA A 91 14.72 -14.44 -11.52
C ALA A 91 15.26 -13.41 -10.49
N PRO A 92 16.56 -13.48 -10.16
CA PRO A 92 17.16 -12.52 -9.25
C PRO A 92 17.38 -11.16 -9.94
N ALA A 93 17.01 -10.07 -9.25
CA ALA A 93 17.44 -8.72 -9.60
C ALA A 93 18.67 -8.33 -8.79
N ARG A 94 19.48 -7.40 -9.29
CA ARG A 94 20.73 -6.94 -8.69
C ARG A 94 20.74 -5.43 -8.53
N GLU A 95 21.68 -4.94 -7.75
CA GLU A 95 21.98 -3.51 -7.63
C GLU A 95 22.19 -2.89 -9.02
N GLY A 96 21.55 -1.73 -9.24
CA GLY A 96 21.56 -0.99 -10.50
C GLY A 96 20.51 -1.45 -11.52
N ASP A 97 19.86 -2.59 -11.31
CA ASP A 97 18.78 -3.03 -12.20
C ASP A 97 17.59 -2.06 -12.13
N VAL A 98 17.07 -1.68 -13.28
CA VAL A 98 15.82 -0.94 -13.40
C VAL A 98 14.69 -1.95 -13.58
N LEU A 99 13.80 -1.98 -12.61
CA LEU A 99 12.63 -2.86 -12.59
C LEU A 99 11.37 -2.07 -12.95
N VAL A 100 10.53 -2.68 -13.78
CA VAL A 100 9.23 -2.14 -14.19
C VAL A 100 8.15 -3.13 -13.77
N ALA A 101 7.15 -2.66 -13.03
CA ALA A 101 5.98 -3.44 -12.67
C ALA A 101 4.76 -2.92 -13.43
N ARG A 102 4.11 -3.81 -14.19
CA ARG A 102 2.86 -3.56 -14.91
C ARG A 102 1.74 -4.32 -14.26
N ALA A 103 0.73 -3.59 -13.78
CA ALA A 103 -0.50 -4.13 -13.20
C ALA A 103 -1.64 -4.09 -14.21
N GLU A 104 -2.45 -5.14 -14.23
CA GLU A 104 -3.63 -5.26 -15.08
C GLU A 104 -4.78 -5.90 -14.30
N GLU A 105 -5.95 -5.25 -14.34
CA GLU A 105 -7.19 -5.80 -13.81
C GLU A 105 -7.61 -7.04 -14.60
N ARG A 106 -7.89 -8.14 -13.90
CA ARG A 106 -8.40 -9.36 -14.50
C ARG A 106 -9.92 -9.43 -14.41
N VAL A 107 -10.45 -9.05 -13.25
CA VAL A 107 -11.89 -9.04 -12.99
C VAL A 107 -12.21 -8.23 -11.76
N ARG A 108 -13.34 -7.52 -11.81
CA ARG A 108 -14.00 -6.92 -10.64
C ARG A 108 -15.32 -7.61 -10.36
N TYR A 109 -15.61 -7.81 -9.07
CA TYR A 109 -16.85 -8.43 -8.62
C TYR A 109 -17.28 -7.83 -7.28
N GLY A 110 -18.46 -7.22 -7.25
CA GLY A 110 -18.95 -6.49 -6.09
C GLY A 110 -17.96 -5.38 -5.68
N ARG A 111 -17.40 -5.47 -4.48
CA ARG A 111 -16.38 -4.54 -3.96
C ARG A 111 -14.96 -5.09 -4.05
N SER A 112 -14.75 -6.19 -4.73
CA SER A 112 -13.47 -6.86 -4.83
C SER A 112 -12.96 -6.89 -6.26
N GLY A 113 -11.65 -7.09 -6.44
CA GLY A 113 -11.02 -7.28 -7.73
C GLY A 113 -9.82 -8.20 -7.64
N ILE A 114 -9.44 -8.75 -8.79
CA ILE A 114 -8.22 -9.54 -8.98
C ILE A 114 -7.39 -8.84 -10.03
N TYR A 115 -6.10 -8.67 -9.75
CA TYR A 115 -5.12 -8.00 -10.59
C TYR A 115 -3.88 -8.87 -10.72
N ASP A 116 -3.33 -8.96 -11.92
CA ASP A 116 -2.03 -9.58 -12.14
C ASP A 116 -0.98 -8.49 -12.35
N VAL A 117 0.21 -8.70 -11.78
CA VAL A 117 1.35 -7.79 -11.93
C VAL A 117 2.57 -8.58 -12.35
N SER A 118 3.17 -8.17 -13.47
CA SER A 118 4.46 -8.70 -13.93
C SER A 118 5.56 -7.69 -13.61
N VAL A 119 6.56 -8.10 -12.84
CA VAL A 119 7.78 -7.32 -12.57
C VAL A 119 8.86 -7.76 -13.52
N ARG A 120 9.44 -6.84 -14.28
CA ARG A 120 10.37 -7.13 -15.35
C ARG A 120 11.65 -6.29 -15.25
N ARG A 121 12.74 -6.86 -15.77
CA ARG A 121 13.98 -6.18 -16.10
C ARG A 121 14.18 -6.30 -17.63
N GLY A 122 13.85 -5.24 -18.37
CA GLY A 122 13.73 -5.34 -19.82
C GLY A 122 12.72 -6.43 -20.23
N ASP A 123 13.15 -7.41 -21.01
CA ASP A 123 12.28 -8.51 -21.46
C ASP A 123 12.22 -9.69 -20.48
N GLU A 124 13.07 -9.70 -19.47
CA GLU A 124 13.10 -10.79 -18.48
C GLU A 124 12.06 -10.59 -17.36
N VAL A 125 11.29 -11.63 -17.07
CA VAL A 125 10.38 -11.66 -15.91
C VAL A 125 11.19 -11.92 -14.65
N VAL A 126 11.09 -11.02 -13.67
CA VAL A 126 11.74 -11.12 -12.36
C VAL A 126 10.79 -11.67 -11.30
N ALA A 127 9.53 -11.24 -11.34
CA ALA A 127 8.49 -11.76 -10.46
C ALA A 127 7.12 -11.65 -11.10
N GLU A 128 6.22 -12.53 -10.69
CA GLU A 128 4.79 -12.48 -10.97
C GLU A 128 4.01 -12.39 -9.67
N PHE A 129 3.05 -11.47 -9.63
CA PHE A 129 2.27 -11.15 -8.44
C PHE A 129 0.79 -11.17 -8.80
N ARG A 130 -0.04 -11.69 -7.89
CA ARG A 130 -1.50 -11.60 -7.98
C ARG A 130 -2.06 -10.96 -6.73
N GLY A 131 -2.65 -9.76 -6.89
CA GLY A 131 -3.33 -9.02 -5.86
C GLY A 131 -4.84 -9.25 -5.87
N ARG A 132 -5.43 -9.29 -4.68
CA ARG A 132 -6.88 -9.27 -4.45
C ARG A 132 -7.22 -7.99 -3.72
N SER A 133 -8.08 -7.18 -4.31
CA SER A 133 -8.46 -5.88 -3.78
C SER A 133 -9.82 -5.92 -3.11
N ARG A 134 -10.04 -4.91 -2.22
CA ARG A 134 -11.35 -4.64 -1.63
C ARG A 134 -11.56 -3.15 -1.43
N SER A 135 -12.63 -2.61 -1.99
CA SER A 135 -13.02 -1.22 -1.75
C SER A 135 -13.54 -1.05 -0.32
N VAL A 136 -13.04 -0.01 0.35
CA VAL A 136 -13.46 0.39 1.70
C VAL A 136 -14.87 0.97 1.60
N ARG A 137 -15.74 0.68 2.57
CA ARG A 137 -17.03 1.37 2.67
C ARG A 137 -16.77 2.79 3.13
N ASP A 138 -17.37 3.73 2.44
CA ASP A 138 -17.51 5.08 2.96
C ASP A 138 -18.64 5.05 4.02
N ASP A 139 -18.27 4.72 5.26
CA ASP A 139 -19.23 4.62 6.36
C ASP A 139 -19.62 6.00 6.90
N GLY A 140 -19.27 7.09 6.17
CA GLY A 140 -19.60 8.47 6.58
C GLY A 140 -19.01 8.87 7.95
N ARG A 141 -18.08 8.08 8.51
CA ARG A 141 -17.41 8.42 9.77
C ARG A 141 -16.30 9.40 9.46
N ASP A 142 -16.62 10.65 9.72
CA ASP A 142 -15.68 11.76 9.76
C ASP A 142 -14.41 11.37 10.54
N ARG A 143 -13.25 11.37 9.86
CA ARG A 143 -11.95 11.10 10.47
C ARG A 143 -11.49 12.23 11.41
N SER A 144 -12.26 13.32 11.52
CA SER A 144 -11.96 14.47 12.40
C SER A 144 -12.13 14.16 13.90
N ALA A 145 -12.73 13.00 14.27
CA ALA A 145 -13.01 12.66 15.67
C ALA A 145 -11.92 11.79 16.34
N ARG A 146 -10.76 11.53 15.71
CA ARG A 146 -9.71 10.67 16.30
C ARG A 146 -8.54 11.40 16.94
N ASP A 147 -8.48 12.73 16.86
CA ASP A 147 -7.43 13.55 17.46
C ASP A 147 -7.96 14.42 18.62
N ASP A 148 -8.81 13.84 19.53
CA ASP A 148 -9.04 14.44 20.82
C ASP A 148 -8.15 13.76 21.89
N PRO A 149 -7.04 14.42 22.32
CA PRO A 149 -6.17 13.90 23.37
C PRO A 149 -6.77 14.02 24.77
N GLY A 150 -8.04 14.42 24.91
CA GLY A 150 -8.68 14.83 26.16
C GLY A 150 -9.42 13.75 26.96
N SER A 151 -9.53 12.49 26.52
CA SER A 151 -10.35 11.50 27.25
C SER A 151 -9.56 10.43 28.03
N ARG A 152 -8.36 10.77 28.52
CA ARG A 152 -7.65 9.93 29.49
C ARG A 152 -7.57 10.69 30.83
N ASP A 153 -8.68 10.76 31.55
CA ASP A 153 -8.62 10.85 33.00
C ASP A 153 -10.06 10.76 33.58
N ALA A 154 -10.43 9.61 34.10
CA ALA A 154 -11.42 9.42 35.17
C ALA A 154 -11.79 7.94 35.32
N ARG A 155 -10.89 7.10 35.77
CA ARG A 155 -11.22 5.90 36.56
C ARG A 155 -10.08 5.55 37.48
N GLN A 156 -9.88 6.35 38.48
CA GLN A 156 -9.23 5.91 39.71
C GLN A 156 -10.24 5.91 40.82
N ASP A 157 -10.06 4.90 41.67
CA ASP A 157 -10.54 4.86 43.05
C ASP A 157 -11.93 4.27 43.31
N THR A 158 -11.93 2.97 43.53
CA THR A 158 -12.63 2.35 44.67
C THR A 158 -11.89 1.05 45.05
N ALA A 159 -10.82 1.20 45.82
CA ALA A 159 -10.31 0.12 46.65
C ALA A 159 -11.29 -0.10 47.79
N ARG A 160 -11.97 -1.22 47.82
CA ARG A 160 -12.67 -1.72 49.04
C ARG A 160 -11.72 -2.62 49.82
N GLU A 161 -11.30 -2.08 50.95
CA GLU A 161 -10.76 -2.84 52.05
C GLU A 161 -11.79 -3.90 52.53
N THR A 162 -11.34 -5.13 52.78
CA THR A 162 -12.02 -6.12 53.58
C THR A 162 -11.07 -6.58 54.69
N PRO A 163 -11.51 -6.56 55.98
CA PRO A 163 -10.64 -6.86 57.10
C PRO A 163 -10.46 -8.36 57.33
N GLY A 164 -9.36 -8.67 58.00
CA GLY A 164 -8.87 -10.01 58.27
C GLY A 164 -9.78 -10.87 59.15
N THR A 165 -9.54 -12.14 59.04
CA THR A 165 -9.92 -13.11 60.12
C THR A 165 -8.76 -14.07 60.33
N THR A 166 -8.19 -13.96 61.50
CA THR A 166 -7.27 -14.85 62.19
C THR A 166 -8.00 -16.14 62.58
N LYS A 167 -7.37 -17.30 62.38
CA LYS A 167 -7.47 -18.51 63.25
C LYS A 167 -6.39 -19.51 62.74
N GLU A 168 -5.35 -19.72 63.38
CA GLU A 168 -4.93 -20.58 64.51
C GLU A 168 -5.33 -22.07 64.38
N SER A 169 -4.28 -22.89 64.53
CA SER A 169 -4.20 -24.27 65.07
C SER A 169 -4.50 -25.45 64.11
N ARG A 170 -3.59 -26.22 63.76
CA ARG A 170 -2.84 -27.38 64.29
C ARG A 170 -1.95 -27.98 63.25
#